data_f2ac4b997a8b299b291ddae0f10f923f
#
_entry.id   f2ac4b997a8b299b291ddae0f10f923f
#
_cell.length_a   1.000
_cell.length_b   1.000
_cell.length_c   1.000
_cell.angle_alpha   90.00
_cell.angle_beta   90.00
_cell.angle_gamma   90.00
#
_symmetry.space_group_name_H-M   'P 1'
#
loop_
_entity.id
_entity.type
_entity.pdbx_description
1 polymer ?
#
loop_
_entity_poly.entity_id
_entity_poly.type
_entity_poly.pdbx_seq_one_letter_code
_entity_poly.pdbx_strand_id
1 'polypeptide(L)'
;NMTLHVPAASINSYKTTDPWSKFGNIVTIEGGSEPSTPKCGTPTISYADGTLTFDSDTEGAEFVSDITDNDIKKHYDATITLEAAYHISVYATKPGYENSDIAEATLYWVKANGTISTGINAAKMRGVVATQSDGMVTLSGLDSDEPVTFYTGDGKMVGRVKAINGTASMAVKAGEVVIARFGDSSIKMAVK
;
A
#
# COMPACT_ATOMS: atom_id res chain seq x y z
N ASN A 1 -19.84 -39.42 -36.13
CA ASN A 1 -20.18 -38.33 -35.20
C ASN A 1 -19.03 -37.30 -35.20
N MET A 2 -19.36 -36.08 -35.61
CA MET A 2 -18.37 -34.96 -35.56
C MET A 2 -18.37 -34.36 -34.16
N THR A 3 -17.16 -34.10 -33.64
CA THR A 3 -16.94 -33.40 -32.36
C THR A 3 -16.56 -31.95 -32.67
N LEU A 4 -17.27 -31.01 -32.05
CA LEU A 4 -16.96 -29.57 -32.13
C LEU A 4 -16.08 -29.20 -30.92
N HIS A 5 -14.90 -28.69 -31.20
CA HIS A 5 -13.98 -28.16 -30.17
C HIS A 5 -14.17 -26.66 -30.08
N VAL A 6 -14.46 -26.15 -28.88
CA VAL A 6 -14.75 -24.72 -28.61
C VAL A 6 -13.98 -24.24 -27.38
N PRO A 7 -13.71 -22.93 -27.26
CA PRO A 7 -13.14 -22.38 -26.03
C PRO A 7 -14.01 -22.70 -24.80
N ALA A 8 -13.39 -23.01 -23.66
CA ALA A 8 -14.08 -23.40 -22.43
C ALA A 8 -15.12 -22.37 -21.98
N ALA A 9 -14.78 -21.08 -22.03
CA ALA A 9 -15.66 -19.98 -21.68
C ALA A 9 -16.94 -19.89 -22.55
N SER A 10 -16.91 -20.46 -23.76
CA SER A 10 -18.01 -20.35 -24.72
C SER A 10 -18.84 -21.63 -24.83
N ILE A 11 -18.45 -22.72 -24.18
CA ILE A 11 -19.05 -24.06 -24.36
C ILE A 11 -20.57 -24.05 -24.13
N ASN A 12 -21.06 -23.32 -23.14
CA ASN A 12 -22.49 -23.23 -22.83
C ASN A 12 -23.27 -22.50 -23.93
N SER A 13 -22.68 -21.45 -24.51
CA SER A 13 -23.28 -20.70 -25.62
C SER A 13 -23.41 -21.61 -26.87
N TYR A 14 -22.39 -22.39 -27.18
CA TYR A 14 -22.43 -23.32 -28.31
C TYR A 14 -23.42 -24.47 -28.10
N LYS A 15 -23.61 -24.94 -26.86
CA LYS A 15 -24.62 -25.98 -26.55
C LYS A 15 -26.06 -25.50 -26.67
N THR A 16 -26.30 -24.20 -26.58
CA THR A 16 -27.66 -23.62 -26.57
C THR A 16 -28.02 -22.83 -27.82
N THR A 17 -27.07 -22.57 -28.73
CA THR A 17 -27.27 -21.72 -29.92
C THR A 17 -27.27 -22.55 -31.20
N ASP A 18 -28.33 -22.45 -32.02
CA ASP A 18 -28.37 -23.04 -33.35
C ASP A 18 -27.45 -22.30 -34.33
N PRO A 19 -26.77 -23.02 -35.24
CA PRO A 19 -26.86 -24.47 -35.52
C PRO A 19 -25.92 -25.35 -34.64
N TRP A 20 -25.12 -24.75 -33.77
CA TRP A 20 -24.07 -25.44 -33.02
C TRP A 20 -24.60 -26.46 -32.01
N SER A 21 -25.77 -26.17 -31.42
CA SER A 21 -26.48 -27.07 -30.49
C SER A 21 -26.82 -28.46 -31.09
N LYS A 22 -26.78 -28.57 -32.41
CA LYS A 22 -27.03 -29.82 -33.15
C LYS A 22 -25.84 -30.74 -33.30
N PHE A 23 -24.64 -30.29 -32.85
CA PHE A 23 -23.47 -31.17 -32.81
C PHE A 23 -23.65 -32.20 -31.70
N GLY A 24 -23.44 -33.47 -32.04
CA GLY A 24 -23.63 -34.56 -31.10
C GLY A 24 -22.60 -34.59 -29.96
N ASN A 25 -21.49 -33.93 -30.13
CA ASN A 25 -20.45 -33.80 -29.09
C ASN A 25 -19.78 -32.42 -29.19
N ILE A 26 -19.89 -31.62 -28.13
CA ILE A 26 -19.25 -30.31 -28.00
C ILE A 26 -18.34 -30.37 -26.81
N VAL A 27 -17.04 -30.24 -27.05
CA VAL A 27 -15.96 -30.36 -26.04
C VAL A 27 -15.10 -29.10 -26.03
N THR A 28 -14.43 -28.87 -24.94
CA THR A 28 -13.43 -27.79 -24.84
C THR A 28 -12.19 -28.12 -25.66
N ILE A 29 -11.54 -27.09 -26.22
CA ILE A 29 -10.19 -27.19 -26.78
C ILE A 29 -9.25 -27.44 -25.60
N GLU A 30 -8.62 -28.61 -25.56
CA GLU A 30 -7.60 -28.90 -24.54
C GLU A 30 -6.40 -27.97 -24.75
N GLY A 31 -6.04 -27.22 -23.73
CA GLY A 31 -4.91 -26.26 -23.75
C GLY A 31 -5.30 -24.80 -24.05
N GLY A 32 -6.56 -24.48 -24.29
CA GLY A 32 -7.03 -23.09 -24.25
C GLY A 32 -7.12 -22.60 -22.80
N SER A 33 -6.14 -21.82 -22.35
CA SER A 33 -6.31 -21.01 -21.15
C SER A 33 -7.55 -20.15 -21.36
N GLU A 34 -8.50 -20.17 -20.43
CA GLU A 34 -9.51 -19.12 -20.38
C GLU A 34 -8.78 -17.79 -20.40
N PRO A 35 -9.23 -16.78 -21.15
CA PRO A 35 -8.66 -15.45 -21.03
C PRO A 35 -8.83 -15.03 -19.57
N SER A 36 -7.75 -15.06 -18.81
CA SER A 36 -7.76 -14.57 -17.43
C SER A 36 -8.11 -13.09 -17.47
N THR A 37 -9.12 -12.69 -16.71
CA THR A 37 -9.40 -11.26 -16.52
C THR A 37 -8.13 -10.61 -15.97
N PRO A 38 -7.60 -9.58 -16.62
CA PRO A 38 -6.42 -8.91 -16.11
C PRO A 38 -6.73 -8.30 -14.74
N LYS A 39 -5.77 -8.31 -13.83
CA LYS A 39 -5.88 -7.71 -12.51
C LYS A 39 -5.24 -6.33 -12.51
N CYS A 40 -5.84 -5.36 -11.81
CA CYS A 40 -5.22 -4.06 -11.61
C CYS A 40 -3.93 -4.17 -10.81
N GLY A 41 -2.96 -3.33 -11.15
CA GLY A 41 -1.73 -3.18 -10.38
C GLY A 41 -2.01 -2.60 -8.98
N THR A 42 -1.33 -3.12 -7.96
CA THR A 42 -1.46 -2.64 -6.57
C THR A 42 -1.03 -1.17 -6.47
N PRO A 43 -1.85 -0.29 -5.87
CA PRO A 43 -1.51 1.12 -5.78
C PRO A 43 -0.26 1.40 -4.96
N THR A 44 0.45 2.46 -5.33
CA THR A 44 1.44 3.11 -4.47
C THR A 44 0.80 4.28 -3.72
N ILE A 45 1.26 4.55 -2.51
CA ILE A 45 0.75 5.61 -1.62
C ILE A 45 1.89 6.59 -1.37
N SER A 46 1.68 7.86 -1.67
CA SER A 46 2.65 8.92 -1.42
C SER A 46 2.00 10.14 -0.78
N TYR A 47 2.80 10.93 -0.06
CA TYR A 47 2.37 12.18 0.54
C TYR A 47 3.44 13.25 0.33
N ALA A 48 3.05 14.37 -0.27
CA ALA A 48 3.90 15.53 -0.47
C ALA A 48 3.08 16.82 -0.43
N ASP A 49 3.62 17.86 0.15
CA ASP A 49 3.06 19.23 0.16
C ASP A 49 1.57 19.30 0.58
N GLY A 50 1.19 18.51 1.58
CA GLY A 50 -0.19 18.47 2.07
C GLY A 50 -1.13 17.58 1.27
N THR A 51 -0.64 16.89 0.23
CA THR A 51 -1.45 16.09 -0.68
C THR A 51 -1.10 14.60 -0.57
N LEU A 52 -2.09 13.77 -0.30
CA LEU A 52 -2.02 12.32 -0.39
C LEU A 52 -2.33 11.92 -1.83
N THR A 53 -1.48 11.10 -2.43
CA THR A 53 -1.61 10.68 -3.84
C THR A 53 -1.52 9.16 -3.94
N PHE A 54 -2.37 8.59 -4.77
CA PHE A 54 -2.35 7.17 -5.16
C PHE A 54 -1.98 7.06 -6.63
N ASP A 55 -1.16 6.08 -6.98
CA ASP A 55 -0.77 5.79 -8.37
C ASP A 55 -0.74 4.27 -8.61
N SER A 56 -0.94 3.83 -9.85
CA SER A 56 -0.94 2.41 -10.24
C SER A 56 -0.42 2.24 -11.67
N ASP A 57 0.24 1.12 -11.92
CA ASP A 57 0.69 0.71 -13.26
C ASP A 57 -0.48 0.48 -14.23
N THR A 58 -1.71 0.39 -13.74
CA THR A 58 -2.91 0.21 -14.58
C THR A 58 -3.40 1.56 -15.05
N GLU A 59 -3.12 1.91 -16.31
CA GLU A 59 -3.57 3.15 -16.94
C GLU A 59 -5.10 3.30 -16.85
N GLY A 60 -5.57 4.46 -16.38
CA GLY A 60 -7.00 4.77 -16.23
C GLY A 60 -7.70 3.98 -15.12
N ALA A 61 -6.96 3.46 -14.15
CA ALA A 61 -7.55 2.88 -12.94
C ALA A 61 -8.14 3.98 -12.04
N GLU A 62 -9.24 3.64 -11.37
CA GLU A 62 -9.83 4.43 -10.29
C GLU A 62 -9.38 3.87 -8.94
N PHE A 63 -9.36 4.69 -7.90
CA PHE A 63 -8.92 4.30 -6.57
C PHE A 63 -10.06 4.34 -5.56
N VAL A 64 -10.19 3.26 -4.78
CA VAL A 64 -11.09 3.20 -3.63
C VAL A 64 -10.24 3.14 -2.38
N SER A 65 -10.31 4.19 -1.55
CA SER A 65 -9.50 4.32 -0.33
C SER A 65 -10.37 4.41 0.91
N ASP A 66 -9.85 3.87 2.01
CA ASP A 66 -10.35 4.04 3.36
C ASP A 66 -9.24 4.67 4.21
N ILE A 67 -9.55 5.78 4.89
CA ILE A 67 -8.60 6.54 5.69
C ILE A 67 -9.18 6.66 7.10
N THR A 68 -8.52 6.01 8.05
CA THR A 68 -8.95 5.96 9.45
C THR A 68 -7.96 6.72 10.32
N ASP A 69 -8.48 7.61 11.16
CA ASP A 69 -7.70 8.27 12.20
C ASP A 69 -7.42 7.27 13.34
N ASN A 70 -6.14 7.05 13.65
CA ASN A 70 -5.73 6.14 14.72
C ASN A 70 -5.90 6.75 16.12
N ASP A 71 -6.22 8.03 16.22
CA ASP A 71 -6.31 8.75 17.50
C ASP A 71 -7.71 8.73 18.15
N ILE A 72 -8.67 7.98 17.59
CA ILE A 72 -10.03 7.80 18.13
C ILE A 72 -10.05 6.90 19.39
N LYS A 73 -8.93 6.66 20.06
CA LYS A 73 -8.87 5.86 21.27
C LYS A 73 -9.29 6.69 22.48
N LYS A 74 -10.17 6.11 23.32
CA LYS A 74 -10.48 6.70 24.64
C LYS A 74 -9.22 6.63 25.52
N HIS A 75 -8.73 7.79 25.93
CA HIS A 75 -7.61 7.93 26.83
C HIS A 75 -8.14 8.16 28.25
N TYR A 76 -7.56 7.47 29.23
CA TYR A 76 -7.94 7.58 30.64
C TYR A 76 -6.82 8.21 31.50
N ASP A 77 -5.68 8.54 30.86
CA ASP A 77 -4.52 9.12 31.53
C ASP A 77 -4.65 10.64 31.69
N ALA A 78 -4.09 11.18 32.79
CA ALA A 78 -4.10 12.62 33.06
C ALA A 78 -3.21 13.42 32.07
N THR A 79 -2.28 12.74 31.40
CA THR A 79 -1.39 13.32 30.36
C THR A 79 -1.44 12.44 29.14
N ILE A 80 -1.81 13.01 28.00
CA ILE A 80 -1.95 12.30 26.73
C ILE A 80 -0.96 12.93 25.75
N THR A 81 -0.09 12.10 25.16
CA THR A 81 0.69 12.49 23.96
C THR A 81 -0.14 12.16 22.74
N LEU A 82 -0.57 13.21 22.03
CA LEU A 82 -1.29 13.05 20.77
C LEU A 82 -0.29 12.70 19.67
N GLU A 83 -0.41 11.50 19.11
CA GLU A 83 0.29 11.07 17.91
C GLU A 83 -0.72 11.05 16.77
N ALA A 84 -0.72 12.06 15.92
CA ALA A 84 -1.58 12.07 14.76
C ALA A 84 -1.03 11.05 13.74
N ALA A 85 -1.74 9.96 13.59
CA ALA A 85 -1.46 8.92 12.61
C ALA A 85 -2.75 8.50 11.91
N TYR A 86 -2.68 8.41 10.57
CA TYR A 86 -3.77 7.93 9.73
C TYR A 86 -3.40 6.60 9.13
N HIS A 87 -4.23 5.58 9.34
CA HIS A 87 -4.12 4.34 8.58
C HIS A 87 -4.84 4.51 7.24
N ILE A 88 -4.16 4.17 6.17
CA ILE A 88 -4.62 4.31 4.80
C ILE A 88 -4.63 2.93 4.17
N SER A 89 -5.77 2.53 3.61
CA SER A 89 -5.87 1.37 2.72
C SER A 89 -6.46 1.80 1.38
N VAL A 90 -5.95 1.27 0.28
CA VAL A 90 -6.41 1.62 -1.06
C VAL A 90 -6.24 0.45 -2.02
N TYR A 91 -7.20 0.27 -2.92
CA TYR A 91 -7.07 -0.63 -4.05
C TYR A 91 -7.49 0.08 -5.35
N ALA A 92 -6.97 -0.39 -6.46
CA ALA A 92 -7.29 0.08 -7.79
C ALA A 92 -8.41 -0.77 -8.41
N THR A 93 -9.31 -0.12 -9.13
CA THR A 93 -10.38 -0.76 -9.88
C THR A 93 -10.46 -0.20 -11.30
N LYS A 94 -10.88 -1.03 -12.26
CA LYS A 94 -11.10 -0.62 -13.65
C LYS A 94 -12.13 -1.54 -14.30
N PRO A 95 -13.07 -1.01 -15.10
CA PRO A 95 -14.02 -1.84 -15.84
C PRO A 95 -13.31 -2.88 -16.70
N GLY A 96 -13.71 -4.16 -16.59
CA GLY A 96 -13.10 -5.29 -17.31
C GLY A 96 -11.81 -5.84 -16.68
N TYR A 97 -11.43 -5.37 -15.50
CA TYR A 97 -10.30 -5.88 -14.71
C TYR A 97 -10.80 -6.41 -13.36
N GLU A 98 -10.03 -7.32 -12.76
CA GLU A 98 -10.17 -7.62 -11.34
C GLU A 98 -9.56 -6.47 -10.51
N ASN A 99 -10.12 -6.23 -9.32
CA ASN A 99 -9.54 -5.26 -8.40
C ASN A 99 -8.11 -5.66 -8.03
N SER A 100 -7.27 -4.68 -7.76
CA SER A 100 -5.90 -4.92 -7.25
C SER A 100 -5.92 -5.54 -5.85
N ASP A 101 -4.74 -5.97 -5.40
CA ASP A 101 -4.49 -6.15 -3.98
C ASP A 101 -4.58 -4.79 -3.26
N ILE A 102 -4.85 -4.85 -1.96
CA ILE A 102 -4.94 -3.66 -1.11
C ILE A 102 -3.52 -3.21 -0.77
N ALA A 103 -3.21 -1.94 -1.04
CA ALA A 103 -2.02 -1.28 -0.51
C ALA A 103 -2.38 -0.64 0.84
N GLU A 104 -1.49 -0.79 1.81
CA GLU A 104 -1.65 -0.21 3.15
C GLU A 104 -0.48 0.70 3.47
N ALA A 105 -0.76 1.81 4.15
CA ALA A 105 0.25 2.74 4.65
C ALA A 105 -0.23 3.38 5.96
N THR A 106 0.72 3.93 6.73
CA THR A 106 0.42 4.80 7.85
C THR A 106 1.08 6.15 7.63
N LEU A 107 0.29 7.22 7.63
CA LEU A 107 0.76 8.59 7.57
C LEU A 107 0.94 9.10 9.00
N TYR A 108 2.17 9.48 9.35
CA TYR A 108 2.52 10.08 10.63
C TYR A 108 2.78 11.57 10.46
N TRP A 109 2.22 12.37 11.35
CA TRP A 109 2.58 13.79 11.48
C TRP A 109 3.72 13.91 12.47
N VAL A 110 4.89 14.30 12.00
CA VAL A 110 6.10 14.43 12.81
C VAL A 110 6.61 15.88 12.77
N LYS A 111 7.40 16.24 13.78
CA LYS A 111 8.06 17.54 13.82
C LYS A 111 9.03 17.68 12.65
N ALA A 112 8.89 18.75 11.87
CA ALA A 112 9.81 19.02 10.77
C ALA A 112 11.19 19.45 11.33
N ASN A 113 12.26 18.97 10.69
CA ASN A 113 13.61 19.45 10.99
C ASN A 113 13.75 20.92 10.54
N GLY A 114 14.22 21.79 11.40
CA GLY A 114 14.45 23.18 11.04
C GLY A 114 14.91 24.00 12.23
N THR A 115 15.87 24.89 11.99
CA THR A 115 16.30 25.92 12.96
C THR A 115 15.14 26.88 13.17
N ILE A 116 14.63 26.96 14.40
CA ILE A 116 13.60 27.92 14.77
C ILE A 116 14.26 29.30 14.83
N SER A 117 14.02 30.11 13.82
CA SER A 117 14.33 31.54 13.90
C SER A 117 13.22 32.23 14.71
N THR A 118 13.63 32.87 15.77
CA THR A 118 12.90 33.73 16.70
C THR A 118 11.55 34.28 16.23
N GLY A 119 10.48 33.86 16.92
CA GLY A 119 9.10 34.38 16.78
C GLY A 119 8.08 33.26 16.86
N ILE A 120 7.06 33.43 17.68
CA ILE A 120 5.96 32.52 18.03
C ILE A 120 6.06 31.12 17.39
N ASN A 121 6.54 30.16 18.19
CA ASN A 121 6.92 28.82 17.75
C ASN A 121 5.71 27.93 17.43
N ALA A 122 5.15 28.07 16.25
CA ALA A 122 4.39 26.97 15.67
C ALA A 122 5.42 25.91 15.21
N ALA A 123 5.48 24.78 15.88
CA ALA A 123 6.29 23.65 15.42
C ALA A 123 5.82 23.27 14.01
N LYS A 124 6.69 23.44 13.03
CA LYS A 124 6.36 23.02 11.66
C LYS A 124 6.26 21.50 11.64
N MET A 125 5.13 20.99 11.20
CA MET A 125 4.86 19.55 11.10
C MET A 125 5.05 19.10 9.64
N ARG A 126 5.42 17.85 9.46
CA ARG A 126 5.49 17.19 8.14
C ARG A 126 4.87 15.81 8.22
N GLY A 127 4.33 15.34 7.10
CA GLY A 127 3.82 13.97 6.96
C GLY A 127 4.94 13.01 6.60
N VAL A 128 5.01 11.88 7.27
CA VAL A 128 5.87 10.75 6.91
C VAL A 128 4.99 9.53 6.70
N VAL A 129 5.03 8.97 5.50
CA VAL A 129 4.29 7.74 5.15
C VAL A 129 5.18 6.55 5.39
N ALA A 130 4.68 5.58 6.14
CA ALA A 130 5.30 4.27 6.34
C ALA A 130 4.50 3.20 5.60
N THR A 131 5.18 2.46 4.74
CA THR A 131 4.65 1.28 4.04
C THR A 131 5.44 0.04 4.40
N GLN A 132 4.79 -1.11 4.25
CA GLN A 132 5.41 -2.42 4.50
C GLN A 132 5.10 -3.34 3.33
N SER A 133 6.12 -3.96 2.77
CA SER A 133 5.99 -4.97 1.72
C SER A 133 7.20 -5.90 1.76
N ASP A 134 6.98 -7.20 1.59
CA ASP A 134 8.03 -8.21 1.41
C ASP A 134 9.17 -8.16 2.46
N GLY A 135 8.84 -7.95 3.72
CA GLY A 135 9.83 -7.85 4.79
C GLY A 135 10.65 -6.56 4.77
N MET A 136 10.18 -5.54 4.06
CA MET A 136 10.76 -4.20 4.02
C MET A 136 9.82 -3.20 4.68
N VAL A 137 10.37 -2.31 5.49
CA VAL A 137 9.70 -1.07 5.91
C VAL A 137 10.29 0.07 5.11
N THR A 138 9.43 0.86 4.49
CA THR A 138 9.81 2.03 3.71
C THR A 138 9.15 3.28 4.29
N LEU A 139 9.96 4.30 4.56
CA LEU A 139 9.52 5.62 4.99
C LEU A 139 9.71 6.61 3.84
N SER A 140 8.69 7.42 3.55
CA SER A 140 8.75 8.52 2.58
C SER A 140 8.25 9.82 3.21
N GLY A 141 8.61 10.97 2.62
CA GLY A 141 8.36 12.29 3.21
C GLY A 141 9.47 12.76 4.16
N LEU A 142 10.64 12.14 4.06
CA LEU A 142 11.86 12.53 4.80
C LEU A 142 12.60 13.66 4.08
N ASP A 143 13.48 14.36 4.80
CA ASP A 143 14.41 15.28 4.16
C ASP A 143 15.48 14.48 3.39
N SER A 144 16.03 15.07 2.31
CA SER A 144 17.14 14.44 1.57
C SER A 144 18.34 14.26 2.47
N ASP A 145 19.02 13.12 2.37
CA ASP A 145 20.17 12.72 3.19
C ASP A 145 19.89 12.59 4.71
N GLU A 146 18.62 12.68 5.13
CA GLU A 146 18.26 12.50 6.53
C GLU A 146 18.64 11.10 7.02
N PRO A 147 19.39 10.98 8.12
CA PRO A 147 19.73 9.69 8.68
C PRO A 147 18.54 9.09 9.43
N VAL A 148 18.20 7.86 9.08
CA VAL A 148 17.18 7.05 9.76
C VAL A 148 17.85 5.87 10.44
N THR A 149 17.60 5.68 11.73
CA THR A 149 18.09 4.53 12.48
C THR A 149 16.89 3.67 12.88
N PHE A 150 16.95 2.40 12.55
CA PHE A 150 15.91 1.42 12.86
C PHE A 150 16.33 0.58 14.07
N TYR A 151 15.38 0.36 14.97
CA TYR A 151 15.53 -0.45 16.18
C TYR A 151 14.41 -1.49 16.25
N THR A 152 14.67 -2.61 16.89
CA THR A 152 13.63 -3.56 17.32
C THR A 152 12.86 -2.99 18.52
N GLY A 153 11.71 -3.59 18.86
CA GLY A 153 10.89 -3.14 19.98
C GLY A 153 11.58 -3.21 21.36
N ASP A 154 12.62 -4.05 21.50
CA ASP A 154 13.48 -4.16 22.70
C ASP A 154 14.67 -3.18 22.67
N GLY A 155 14.75 -2.31 21.66
CA GLY A 155 15.76 -1.24 21.56
C GLY A 155 17.07 -1.63 20.90
N LYS A 156 17.20 -2.85 20.35
CA LYS A 156 18.39 -3.26 19.61
C LYS A 156 18.42 -2.61 18.22
N MET A 157 19.54 -2.02 17.83
CA MET A 157 19.69 -1.42 16.52
C MET A 157 19.65 -2.49 15.42
N VAL A 158 18.75 -2.32 14.46
CA VAL A 158 18.63 -3.13 13.23
C VAL A 158 19.61 -2.60 12.18
N GLY A 159 19.62 -1.29 11.98
CA GLY A 159 20.49 -0.65 11.01
C GLY A 159 20.27 0.85 10.92
N ARG A 160 21.11 1.50 10.11
CA ARG A 160 21.02 2.93 9.82
C ARG A 160 21.17 3.16 8.32
N VAL A 161 20.30 3.96 7.74
CA VAL A 161 20.31 4.35 6.33
C VAL A 161 20.14 5.85 6.21
N LYS A 162 20.52 6.43 5.08
CA LYS A 162 20.19 7.81 4.72
C LYS A 162 19.03 7.82 3.75
N ALA A 163 18.15 8.78 3.88
CA ALA A 163 17.08 8.99 2.93
C ALA A 163 17.64 9.40 1.56
N ILE A 164 17.18 8.75 0.51
CA ILE A 164 17.48 9.08 -0.89
C ILE A 164 16.18 9.60 -1.51
N ASN A 165 16.20 10.81 -2.02
CA ASN A 165 15.00 11.47 -2.55
C ASN A 165 13.80 11.42 -1.58
N GLY A 166 14.07 11.65 -0.28
CA GLY A 166 13.06 11.66 0.76
C GLY A 166 12.55 10.28 1.19
N THR A 167 13.21 9.18 0.76
CA THR A 167 12.80 7.81 1.07
C THR A 167 13.92 7.03 1.74
N ALA A 168 13.59 6.26 2.78
CA ALA A 168 14.48 5.35 3.47
C ALA A 168 13.82 3.98 3.66
N SER A 169 14.53 2.90 3.33
CA SER A 169 14.01 1.53 3.45
C SER A 169 14.95 0.66 4.27
N MET A 170 14.38 -0.27 5.04
CA MET A 170 15.12 -1.24 5.86
C MET A 170 14.43 -2.60 5.80
N ALA A 171 15.22 -3.65 5.60
CA ALA A 171 14.75 -5.02 5.76
C ALA A 171 14.49 -5.30 7.24
N VAL A 172 13.33 -5.86 7.54
CA VAL A 172 12.86 -6.14 8.90
C VAL A 172 12.19 -7.51 8.93
N LYS A 173 12.06 -8.07 10.11
CA LYS A 173 11.45 -9.39 10.27
C LYS A 173 9.96 -9.25 10.55
N ALA A 174 9.14 -10.04 9.84
CA ALA A 174 7.70 -10.10 10.07
C ALA A 174 7.37 -10.53 11.52
N GLY A 175 6.33 -9.95 12.08
CA GLY A 175 5.89 -10.17 13.45
C GLY A 175 6.65 -9.36 14.50
N GLU A 176 7.67 -8.59 14.13
CA GLU A 176 8.42 -7.73 15.06
C GLU A 176 7.83 -6.31 15.12
N VAL A 177 8.15 -5.63 16.21
CA VAL A 177 7.92 -4.19 16.35
C VAL A 177 9.21 -3.48 15.96
N VAL A 178 9.11 -2.51 15.05
CA VAL A 178 10.21 -1.69 14.59
C VAL A 178 10.00 -0.24 14.99
N ILE A 179 11.04 0.39 15.48
CA ILE A 179 11.08 1.81 15.80
C ILE A 179 12.06 2.48 14.83
N ALA A 180 11.56 3.40 14.01
CA ALA A 180 12.41 4.24 13.16
C ALA A 180 12.60 5.59 13.81
N ARG A 181 13.87 5.99 13.98
CA ARG A 181 14.28 7.27 14.57
C ARG A 181 14.98 8.14 13.53
N PHE A 182 14.52 9.37 13.37
CA PHE A 182 15.04 10.35 12.43
C PHE A 182 14.85 11.77 12.99
N GLY A 183 15.88 12.61 12.92
CA GLY A 183 15.88 13.90 13.59
C GLY A 183 15.51 13.77 15.08
N ASP A 184 14.59 14.58 15.53
CA ASP A 184 14.02 14.55 16.90
C ASP A 184 12.75 13.68 16.99
N SER A 185 12.41 12.98 15.93
CA SER A 185 11.17 12.18 15.82
C SER A 185 11.45 10.69 15.84
N SER A 186 10.47 9.93 16.31
CA SER A 186 10.45 8.47 16.19
C SER A 186 9.07 7.99 15.87
N ILE A 187 8.95 6.95 15.07
CA ILE A 187 7.69 6.26 14.78
C ILE A 187 7.84 4.77 15.11
N LYS A 188 6.78 4.19 15.66
CA LYS A 188 6.73 2.78 16.04
C LYS A 188 5.73 2.06 15.16
N MET A 189 6.14 0.94 14.60
CA MET A 189 5.36 0.16 13.65
C MET A 189 5.38 -1.30 14.05
N ALA A 190 4.23 -1.97 13.95
CA ALA A 190 4.18 -3.44 13.99
C ALA A 190 4.34 -3.96 12.55
N VAL A 191 5.33 -4.82 12.34
CA VAL A 191 5.59 -5.42 11.02
C VAL A 191 4.69 -6.64 10.85
N LYS A 192 3.88 -6.64 9.80
CA LYS A 192 2.96 -7.73 9.45
C LYS A 192 3.67 -8.88 8.73
#